data_99f10da95f0466299507917da8b004d6
#
_entry.id   99f10da95f0466299507917da8b004d6
#
_cell.length_a   1.000
_cell.length_b   1.000
_cell.length_c   1.000
_cell.angle_alpha   90.00
_cell.angle_beta   90.00
_cell.angle_gamma   90.00
#
_symmetry.space_group_name_H-M   'P 1'
#
loop_
_entity.id
_entity.type
_entity.pdbx_description
1 polymer ?
#
loop_
_entity_poly.entity_id
_entity_poly.type
_entity_poly.pdbx_seq_one_letter_code
_entity_poly.pdbx_strand_id
1 'polypeptide(L)'
;AGGGLGDCRPPGSITAAARWFRDRRGGTGPASYASILALPGVGPYTAGAIASTAYNEEVPWVDGNVERVLSRVFDIDTPVKEEPAKSRIRELAQALIPKGEARNFNQGLMELGALVCRKKPECERCPLAGLCESRHPGIQNARPVPGKKAAVTQLEVVCGVLLHEGKVFIQRRNEKDVWGGLWEFPGGCVEPGETPEQAVVREWMEEVGFKVAIVRPLDVIRHNYTTYRITLRCYQLRLEGKPKGCPVPEELAEATACQWIAPQDIEAFPLPAPHRKLADNCSLFDNPASGE
;
A
#
# COMPACT_ATOMS: atom_id res chain seq x y z
N ALA A 1 -6.79 2.76 14.24
CA ALA A 1 -5.90 1.61 14.44
C ALA A 1 -5.58 0.95 13.09
N GLY A 2 -4.76 1.54 12.27
CA GLY A 2 -4.38 0.99 10.95
C GLY A 2 -3.14 1.62 10.36
N GLY A 3 -2.56 2.62 10.99
CA GLY A 3 -1.43 3.39 10.46
C GLY A 3 -0.07 2.67 10.41
N GLY A 4 0.00 1.40 10.82
CA GLY A 4 1.24 0.62 10.79
C GLY A 4 1.22 -0.58 9.83
N LEU A 5 0.14 -0.80 9.12
CA LEU A 5 0.07 -1.84 8.11
C LEU A 5 0.56 -1.23 6.80
N GLY A 6 1.82 -1.50 6.47
CA GLY A 6 2.47 -1.00 5.26
C GLY A 6 1.60 -1.14 4.02
N ASP A 7 1.85 -0.29 3.08
CA ASP A 7 1.26 0.09 1.77
C ASP A 7 0.35 -0.88 1.01
N CYS A 8 -0.01 -2.01 1.54
CA CYS A 8 -0.46 -3.05 0.64
C CYS A 8 -1.95 -3.19 0.44
N ARG A 9 -2.82 -2.60 1.25
CA ARG A 9 -4.29 -2.52 0.97
C ARG A 9 -5.02 -1.74 2.07
N PRO A 10 -6.11 -1.03 1.73
CA PRO A 10 -6.78 -0.18 2.70
C PRO A 10 -7.32 -0.98 3.90
N PRO A 11 -7.41 -0.36 5.07
CA PRO A 11 -8.06 -0.92 6.27
C PRO A 11 -9.45 -1.52 5.99
N GLY A 12 -10.10 -1.06 4.92
CA GLY A 12 -11.38 -1.58 4.43
C GLY A 12 -11.38 -3.07 4.10
N SER A 13 -10.28 -3.65 3.59
CA SER A 13 -10.23 -5.09 3.28
C SER A 13 -10.27 -5.95 4.54
N ILE A 14 -9.55 -5.55 5.61
CA ILE A 14 -9.57 -6.27 6.90
C ILE A 14 -10.95 -6.14 7.54
N THR A 15 -11.53 -4.94 7.52
CA THR A 15 -12.88 -4.70 8.04
C THR A 15 -13.94 -5.45 7.24
N ALA A 16 -13.84 -5.50 5.91
CA ALA A 16 -14.73 -6.26 5.05
C ALA A 16 -14.64 -7.77 5.31
N ALA A 17 -13.42 -8.31 5.47
CA ALA A 17 -13.21 -9.69 5.86
C ALA A 17 -13.80 -9.99 7.25
N ALA A 18 -13.58 -9.11 8.24
CA ALA A 18 -14.13 -9.26 9.59
C ALA A 18 -15.67 -9.23 9.58
N ARG A 19 -16.28 -8.33 8.82
CA ARG A 19 -17.74 -8.29 8.62
C ARG A 19 -18.25 -9.58 7.95
N TRP A 20 -17.55 -10.06 6.93
CA TRP A 20 -17.90 -11.29 6.24
C TRP A 20 -17.91 -12.49 7.18
N PHE A 21 -16.92 -12.62 8.10
CA PHE A 21 -16.88 -13.65 9.13
C PHE A 21 -18.06 -13.55 10.08
N ARG A 22 -18.35 -12.35 10.59
CA ARG A 22 -19.45 -12.12 11.50
C ARG A 22 -20.80 -12.48 10.88
N ASP A 23 -21.05 -11.97 9.66
CA ASP A 23 -22.39 -11.96 9.07
C ASP A 23 -22.74 -13.30 8.39
N ARG A 24 -21.75 -14.04 7.89
CA ARG A 24 -21.99 -15.27 7.11
C ARG A 24 -21.59 -16.57 7.81
N ARG A 25 -20.80 -16.50 8.87
CA ARG A 25 -20.27 -17.70 9.53
C ARG A 25 -20.30 -17.67 11.07
N GLY A 26 -21.05 -16.78 11.66
CA GLY A 26 -21.15 -16.70 13.12
C GLY A 26 -19.79 -16.58 13.83
N GLY A 27 -18.81 -15.93 13.18
CA GLY A 27 -17.46 -15.76 13.71
C GLY A 27 -16.47 -16.88 13.38
N THR A 28 -16.90 -17.98 12.72
CA THR A 28 -15.99 -19.07 12.33
C THR A 28 -15.32 -18.78 10.99
N GLY A 29 -13.99 -18.83 10.95
CA GLY A 29 -13.20 -18.61 9.73
C GLY A 29 -13.35 -19.75 8.69
N PRO A 30 -13.20 -19.44 7.39
CA PRO A 30 -13.14 -20.47 6.35
C PRO A 30 -11.87 -21.31 6.52
N ALA A 31 -12.00 -22.63 6.41
CA ALA A 31 -10.91 -23.57 6.66
C ALA A 31 -10.23 -24.11 5.39
N SER A 32 -10.71 -23.76 4.19
CA SER A 32 -10.11 -24.20 2.93
C SER A 32 -9.50 -23.05 2.14
N TYR A 33 -8.45 -23.34 1.37
CA TYR A 33 -7.80 -22.37 0.47
C TYR A 33 -8.81 -21.62 -0.41
N ALA A 34 -9.71 -22.34 -1.05
CA ALA A 34 -10.71 -21.75 -1.94
C ALA A 34 -11.64 -20.77 -1.20
N SER A 35 -12.07 -21.13 0.01
CA SER A 35 -12.95 -20.29 0.82
C SER A 35 -12.23 -19.08 1.44
N ILE A 36 -10.93 -19.21 1.73
CA ILE A 36 -10.09 -18.12 2.20
C ILE A 36 -9.79 -17.14 1.03
N LEU A 37 -9.50 -17.68 -0.16
CA LEU A 37 -9.23 -16.87 -1.36
C LEU A 37 -10.44 -16.02 -1.79
N ALA A 38 -11.65 -16.48 -1.49
CA ALA A 38 -12.89 -15.73 -1.77
C ALA A 38 -13.11 -14.53 -0.85
N LEU A 39 -12.30 -14.35 0.20
CA LEU A 39 -12.42 -13.21 1.11
C LEU A 39 -11.98 -11.89 0.45
N PRO A 40 -12.68 -10.79 0.73
CA PRO A 40 -12.29 -9.48 0.24
C PRO A 40 -10.85 -9.13 0.63
N GLY A 41 -10.03 -8.77 -0.36
CA GLY A 41 -8.65 -8.36 -0.14
C GLY A 41 -7.64 -9.49 0.12
N VAL A 42 -8.06 -10.74 0.08
CA VAL A 42 -7.16 -11.90 0.20
C VAL A 42 -6.73 -12.37 -1.19
N GLY A 43 -5.43 -12.34 -1.43
CA GLY A 43 -4.82 -12.88 -2.66
C GLY A 43 -4.31 -14.32 -2.47
N PRO A 44 -3.83 -14.97 -3.57
CA PRO A 44 -3.34 -16.35 -3.53
C PRO A 44 -2.24 -16.59 -2.49
N TYR A 45 -1.34 -15.64 -2.32
CA TYR A 45 -0.28 -15.70 -1.30
C TYR A 45 -0.87 -15.76 0.12
N THR A 46 -1.74 -14.82 0.47
CA THR A 46 -2.34 -14.75 1.81
C THR A 46 -3.25 -15.96 2.08
N ALA A 47 -4.01 -16.40 1.06
CA ALA A 47 -4.84 -17.58 1.17
C ALA A 47 -3.99 -18.84 1.41
N GLY A 48 -2.90 -19.03 0.66
CA GLY A 48 -1.97 -20.14 0.85
C GLY A 48 -1.29 -20.13 2.22
N ALA A 49 -0.85 -18.94 2.68
CA ALA A 49 -0.25 -18.81 4.00
C ALA A 49 -1.23 -19.20 5.13
N ILE A 50 -2.47 -18.71 5.08
CA ILE A 50 -3.48 -19.04 6.09
C ILE A 50 -3.86 -20.53 6.02
N ALA A 51 -4.16 -21.06 4.82
CA ALA A 51 -4.60 -22.43 4.64
C ALA A 51 -3.54 -23.46 5.07
N SER A 52 -2.29 -23.24 4.68
CA SER A 52 -1.20 -24.16 5.06
C SER A 52 -0.79 -24.01 6.53
N THR A 53 -0.74 -22.76 7.06
CA THR A 53 -0.25 -22.55 8.44
C THR A 53 -1.33 -22.87 9.48
N ALA A 54 -2.57 -22.43 9.30
CA ALA A 54 -3.62 -22.66 10.28
C ALA A 54 -4.25 -24.06 10.15
N TYR A 55 -4.45 -24.53 8.93
CA TYR A 55 -5.21 -25.75 8.64
C TYR A 55 -4.36 -26.89 8.09
N ASN A 56 -3.07 -26.68 7.86
CA ASN A 56 -2.13 -27.65 7.27
C ASN A 56 -2.62 -28.19 5.91
N GLU A 57 -3.36 -27.36 5.15
CA GLU A 57 -3.81 -27.71 3.80
C GLU A 57 -2.61 -27.74 2.85
N GLU A 58 -2.54 -28.76 1.99
CA GLU A 58 -1.42 -28.98 1.07
C GLU A 58 -1.44 -28.00 -0.10
N VAL A 59 -1.27 -26.71 0.22
CA VAL A 59 -1.19 -25.63 -0.74
C VAL A 59 0.09 -24.81 -0.53
N PRO A 60 0.75 -24.35 -1.60
CA PRO A 60 1.97 -23.58 -1.48
C PRO A 60 1.66 -22.14 -1.13
N TRP A 61 2.57 -21.52 -0.43
CA TRP A 61 2.61 -20.08 -0.28
C TRP A 61 3.91 -19.55 -0.93
N VAL A 62 3.79 -18.86 -2.05
CA VAL A 62 4.94 -18.39 -2.84
C VAL A 62 5.10 -16.89 -2.66
N ASP A 63 6.17 -16.51 -1.95
CA ASP A 63 6.63 -15.12 -1.80
C ASP A 63 7.97 -14.92 -2.52
N GLY A 64 8.55 -13.73 -2.40
CA GLY A 64 9.86 -13.44 -3.00
C GLY A 64 11.02 -14.28 -2.43
N ASN A 65 10.89 -14.85 -1.22
CA ASN A 65 11.88 -15.77 -0.67
C ASN A 65 11.79 -17.13 -1.35
N VAL A 66 10.57 -17.66 -1.42
CA VAL A 66 10.28 -18.94 -2.08
C VAL A 66 10.64 -18.88 -3.57
N GLU A 67 10.25 -17.81 -4.28
CA GLU A 67 10.64 -17.59 -5.68
C GLU A 67 12.16 -17.64 -5.86
N ARG A 68 12.90 -16.98 -4.98
CA ARG A 68 14.37 -16.95 -5.03
C ARG A 68 14.99 -18.32 -4.75
N VAL A 69 14.51 -19.03 -3.74
CA VAL A 69 15.00 -20.38 -3.41
C VAL A 69 14.75 -21.33 -4.58
N LEU A 70 13.52 -21.44 -5.05
CA LEU A 70 13.15 -22.38 -6.11
C LEU A 70 13.83 -22.01 -7.45
N SER A 71 13.95 -20.72 -7.77
CA SER A 71 14.67 -20.33 -9.00
C SER A 71 16.15 -20.71 -8.98
N ARG A 72 16.78 -20.75 -7.80
CA ARG A 72 18.16 -21.19 -7.64
C ARG A 72 18.30 -22.71 -7.61
N VAL A 73 17.43 -23.37 -6.87
CA VAL A 73 17.47 -24.84 -6.75
C VAL A 73 17.27 -25.51 -8.10
N PHE A 74 16.33 -25.00 -8.92
CA PHE A 74 15.96 -25.58 -10.22
C PHE A 74 16.47 -24.76 -11.42
N ASP A 75 17.44 -23.89 -11.22
CA ASP A 75 18.06 -23.03 -12.23
C ASP A 75 17.07 -22.38 -13.21
N ILE A 76 16.01 -21.77 -12.70
CA ILE A 76 15.02 -21.10 -13.54
C ILE A 76 15.65 -19.84 -14.15
N ASP A 77 15.90 -19.87 -15.45
CA ASP A 77 16.66 -18.89 -16.22
C ASP A 77 15.78 -17.80 -16.89
N THR A 78 14.51 -17.81 -16.56
CA THR A 78 13.54 -16.83 -17.06
C THR A 78 13.01 -15.93 -15.92
N PRO A 79 12.48 -14.74 -16.23
CA PRO A 79 12.01 -13.81 -15.22
C PRO A 79 10.90 -14.38 -14.32
N VAL A 80 11.17 -14.52 -13.02
CA VAL A 80 10.28 -15.21 -12.06
C VAL A 80 8.92 -14.54 -11.85
N LYS A 81 8.77 -13.27 -12.23
CA LYS A 81 7.51 -12.52 -12.15
C LYS A 81 6.65 -12.64 -13.41
N GLU A 82 7.18 -13.26 -14.46
CA GLU A 82 6.55 -13.42 -15.76
C GLU A 82 6.24 -14.89 -16.03
N GLU A 83 5.25 -15.15 -16.91
CA GLU A 83 5.00 -16.52 -17.36
C GLU A 83 6.08 -16.90 -18.43
N PRO A 84 6.51 -18.16 -18.50
CA PRO A 84 5.98 -19.32 -17.76
C PRO A 84 6.66 -19.59 -16.39
N ALA A 85 7.72 -18.84 -16.01
CA ALA A 85 8.47 -19.08 -14.77
C ALA A 85 7.59 -19.01 -13.51
N LYS A 86 6.66 -18.08 -13.49
CA LYS A 86 5.71 -17.89 -12.37
C LYS A 86 4.83 -19.13 -12.14
N SER A 87 4.31 -19.73 -13.20
CA SER A 87 3.53 -20.97 -13.12
C SER A 87 4.43 -22.12 -12.72
N ARG A 88 5.62 -22.25 -13.31
CA ARG A 88 6.59 -23.29 -12.97
C ARG A 88 6.98 -23.28 -11.49
N ILE A 89 7.22 -22.11 -10.91
CA ILE A 89 7.54 -21.99 -9.47
C ILE A 89 6.38 -22.47 -8.60
N ARG A 90 5.14 -22.16 -8.96
CA ARG A 90 3.98 -22.65 -8.22
C ARG A 90 3.81 -24.15 -8.30
N GLU A 91 3.97 -24.74 -9.48
CA GLU A 91 3.93 -26.19 -9.70
C GLU A 91 4.99 -26.89 -8.88
N LEU A 92 6.23 -26.40 -8.89
CA LEU A 92 7.33 -26.95 -8.10
C LEU A 92 7.03 -26.83 -6.60
N ALA A 93 6.59 -25.66 -6.15
CA ALA A 93 6.23 -25.45 -4.75
C ALA A 93 5.12 -26.44 -4.31
N GLN A 94 4.09 -26.64 -5.14
CA GLN A 94 3.01 -27.58 -4.87
C GLN A 94 3.51 -29.03 -4.84
N ALA A 95 4.31 -29.43 -5.81
CA ALA A 95 4.80 -30.81 -5.95
C ALA A 95 5.77 -31.24 -4.82
N LEU A 96 6.46 -30.26 -4.23
CA LEU A 96 7.43 -30.50 -3.17
C LEU A 96 6.81 -30.64 -1.78
N ILE A 97 5.54 -30.27 -1.58
CA ILE A 97 4.89 -30.36 -0.27
C ILE A 97 4.72 -31.83 0.12
N PRO A 98 5.35 -32.30 1.21
CA PRO A 98 5.11 -33.64 1.69
C PRO A 98 3.70 -33.79 2.26
N LYS A 99 3.09 -34.92 2.07
CA LYS A 99 1.74 -35.20 2.59
C LYS A 99 1.66 -34.98 4.09
N GLY A 100 0.70 -34.15 4.52
CA GLY A 100 0.48 -33.83 5.92
C GLY A 100 1.48 -32.83 6.54
N GLU A 101 2.47 -32.31 5.78
CA GLU A 101 3.55 -31.46 6.29
C GLU A 101 3.57 -30.05 5.67
N ALA A 102 2.46 -29.59 5.11
CA ALA A 102 2.40 -28.33 4.39
C ALA A 102 2.84 -27.12 5.24
N ARG A 103 2.44 -27.08 6.52
CA ARG A 103 2.83 -26.04 7.47
C ARG A 103 4.34 -25.96 7.62
N ASN A 104 4.95 -27.08 7.99
CA ASN A 104 6.39 -27.14 8.29
C ASN A 104 7.23 -26.92 7.03
N PHE A 105 6.82 -27.51 5.90
CA PHE A 105 7.49 -27.35 4.63
C PHE A 105 7.49 -25.89 4.13
N ASN A 106 6.33 -25.27 4.07
CA ASN A 106 6.21 -23.89 3.59
C ASN A 106 6.97 -22.91 4.49
N GLN A 107 6.88 -23.09 5.81
CA GLN A 107 7.62 -22.27 6.77
C GLN A 107 9.13 -22.46 6.61
N GLY A 108 9.61 -23.70 6.56
CA GLY A 108 11.02 -24.02 6.38
C GLY A 108 11.60 -23.46 5.08
N LEU A 109 10.82 -23.54 3.98
CA LEU A 109 11.23 -22.97 2.69
C LEU A 109 11.36 -21.46 2.74
N MET A 110 10.43 -20.78 3.43
CA MET A 110 10.47 -19.33 3.63
C MET A 110 11.64 -18.92 4.52
N GLU A 111 11.88 -19.63 5.62
CA GLU A 111 13.00 -19.39 6.52
C GLU A 111 14.35 -19.62 5.84
N LEU A 112 14.47 -20.66 5.03
CA LEU A 112 15.66 -20.91 4.21
C LEU A 112 15.95 -19.71 3.31
N GLY A 113 14.93 -19.15 2.67
CA GLY A 113 15.06 -17.94 1.86
C GLY A 113 15.46 -16.70 2.67
N ALA A 114 14.89 -16.53 3.85
CA ALA A 114 15.13 -15.37 4.70
C ALA A 114 16.51 -15.41 5.39
N LEU A 115 16.97 -16.58 5.82
CA LEU A 115 18.13 -16.73 6.69
C LEU A 115 19.39 -17.17 5.96
N VAL A 116 19.27 -18.03 4.95
CA VAL A 116 20.41 -18.68 4.27
C VAL A 116 20.49 -18.28 2.79
N CYS A 117 19.44 -18.58 2.02
CA CYS A 117 19.38 -18.28 0.59
C CYS A 117 18.96 -16.84 0.32
N ARG A 118 19.63 -15.88 0.95
CA ARG A 118 19.40 -14.44 0.84
C ARG A 118 19.81 -13.89 -0.53
N LYS A 119 19.71 -12.56 -0.74
CA LYS A 119 20.25 -11.91 -1.97
C LYS A 119 21.71 -12.29 -2.21
N LYS A 120 22.53 -12.24 -1.14
CA LYS A 120 23.88 -12.84 -1.09
C LYS A 120 23.76 -14.16 -0.32
N PRO A 121 23.71 -15.32 -1.01
CA PRO A 121 23.44 -16.59 -0.36
C PRO A 121 24.64 -17.16 0.39
N GLU A 122 24.37 -17.83 1.51
CA GLU A 122 25.37 -18.52 2.34
C GLU A 122 25.35 -20.03 1.96
N CYS A 123 25.81 -20.34 0.74
CA CYS A 123 25.69 -21.67 0.16
C CYS A 123 26.40 -22.77 0.96
N GLU A 124 27.46 -22.44 1.69
CA GLU A 124 28.19 -23.40 2.54
C GLU A 124 27.36 -23.89 3.74
N ARG A 125 26.39 -23.10 4.18
CA ARG A 125 25.46 -23.45 5.27
C ARG A 125 24.13 -23.98 4.77
N CYS A 126 23.95 -24.05 3.44
CA CYS A 126 22.65 -24.38 2.86
C CYS A 126 22.41 -25.92 2.88
N PRO A 127 21.33 -26.40 3.50
CA PRO A 127 21.01 -27.83 3.50
C PRO A 127 20.71 -28.38 2.10
N LEU A 128 20.37 -27.51 1.15
CA LEU A 128 20.11 -27.89 -0.25
C LEU A 128 21.32 -27.70 -1.17
N ALA A 129 22.51 -27.43 -0.62
CA ALA A 129 23.71 -27.10 -1.40
C ALA A 129 24.07 -28.18 -2.45
N GLY A 130 23.89 -29.47 -2.11
CA GLY A 130 24.17 -30.59 -3.00
C GLY A 130 23.11 -30.83 -4.09
N LEU A 131 21.93 -30.23 -3.95
CA LEU A 131 20.80 -30.34 -4.89
C LEU A 131 20.57 -29.07 -5.71
N CYS A 132 21.32 -28.02 -5.44
CA CYS A 132 21.09 -26.71 -6.03
C CYS A 132 21.77 -26.60 -7.40
N GLU A 133 20.98 -26.61 -8.47
CA GLU A 133 21.46 -26.54 -9.86
C GLU A 133 22.23 -25.26 -10.16
N SER A 134 21.82 -24.11 -9.59
CA SER A 134 22.55 -22.84 -9.79
C SER A 134 23.88 -22.77 -9.04
N ARG A 135 24.10 -23.59 -8.00
CA ARG A 135 25.36 -23.56 -7.24
C ARG A 135 26.51 -24.19 -8.00
N HIS A 136 26.29 -25.30 -8.71
CA HIS A 136 27.35 -26.03 -9.41
C HIS A 136 28.10 -25.17 -10.45
N PRO A 137 27.44 -24.43 -11.33
CA PRO A 137 28.09 -23.50 -12.25
C PRO A 137 28.43 -22.14 -11.60
N GLY A 138 28.14 -21.92 -10.33
CA GLY A 138 28.41 -20.65 -9.65
C GLY A 138 27.49 -19.49 -10.00
N ILE A 139 26.32 -19.76 -10.58
CA ILE A 139 25.39 -18.73 -11.09
C ILE A 139 24.27 -18.36 -10.12
N GLN A 140 24.33 -18.80 -8.86
CA GLN A 140 23.30 -18.51 -7.86
C GLN A 140 23.03 -17.01 -7.65
N ASN A 141 24.01 -16.15 -7.97
CA ASN A 141 23.84 -14.70 -7.91
C ASN A 141 23.12 -14.11 -9.13
N ALA A 142 23.06 -14.87 -10.24
CA ALA A 142 22.29 -14.52 -11.42
C ALA A 142 20.81 -14.97 -11.33
N ARG A 143 20.45 -15.67 -10.26
CA ARG A 143 19.08 -16.11 -9.98
C ARG A 143 18.53 -15.45 -8.70
N PRO A 144 17.25 -15.10 -8.66
CA PRO A 144 16.28 -15.16 -9.77
C PRO A 144 16.61 -14.15 -10.88
N VAL A 145 16.21 -14.48 -12.12
CA VAL A 145 16.31 -13.52 -13.23
C VAL A 145 15.29 -12.40 -12.98
N PRO A 146 15.72 -11.14 -12.98
CA PRO A 146 14.80 -10.02 -12.78
C PRO A 146 13.86 -9.87 -13.98
N GLY A 147 12.59 -9.64 -13.72
CA GLY A 147 11.63 -9.23 -14.74
C GLY A 147 11.89 -7.81 -15.26
N LYS A 148 11.16 -7.42 -16.30
CA LYS A 148 11.17 -6.04 -16.77
C LYS A 148 10.78 -5.11 -15.61
N LYS A 149 11.63 -4.13 -15.35
CA LYS A 149 11.28 -3.08 -14.38
C LYS A 149 10.05 -2.34 -14.92
N ALA A 150 8.98 -2.31 -14.13
CA ALA A 150 7.86 -1.44 -14.45
C ALA A 150 8.37 0.00 -14.59
N ALA A 151 7.89 0.70 -15.61
CA ALA A 151 8.21 2.10 -15.79
C ALA A 151 7.77 2.88 -14.54
N VAL A 152 8.68 3.67 -14.00
CA VAL A 152 8.37 4.54 -12.88
C VAL A 152 7.77 5.82 -13.41
N THR A 153 6.51 6.08 -13.05
CA THR A 153 5.82 7.32 -13.40
C THR A 153 6.09 8.36 -12.32
N GLN A 154 6.57 9.53 -12.72
CA GLN A 154 6.71 10.66 -11.82
C GLN A 154 5.43 11.47 -11.84
N LEU A 155 4.89 11.79 -10.67
CA LEU A 155 3.70 12.61 -10.51
C LEU A 155 4.05 13.84 -9.66
N GLU A 156 3.81 15.01 -10.22
CA GLU A 156 3.75 16.27 -9.47
C GLU A 156 2.31 16.45 -9.01
N VAL A 157 2.12 16.54 -7.71
CA VAL A 157 0.81 16.66 -7.07
C VAL A 157 0.82 17.84 -6.12
N VAL A 158 -0.30 18.50 -5.98
CA VAL A 158 -0.47 19.62 -5.05
C VAL A 158 -1.55 19.31 -4.03
N CYS A 159 -1.45 19.88 -2.83
CA CYS A 159 -2.56 19.96 -1.90
C CYS A 159 -2.59 21.30 -1.16
N GLY A 160 -3.77 21.70 -0.74
CA GLY A 160 -3.99 22.94 -0.02
C GLY A 160 -4.50 22.70 1.40
N VAL A 161 -3.86 23.32 2.39
CA VAL A 161 -4.37 23.40 3.77
C VAL A 161 -5.10 24.73 3.91
N LEU A 162 -6.42 24.69 3.82
CA LEU A 162 -7.26 25.86 3.98
C LEU A 162 -7.60 26.07 5.45
N LEU A 163 -7.12 27.19 6.00
CA LEU A 163 -7.42 27.63 7.36
C LEU A 163 -8.47 28.74 7.32
N HIS A 164 -9.58 28.58 8.02
CA HIS A 164 -10.65 29.56 8.14
C HIS A 164 -11.28 29.49 9.53
N GLU A 165 -11.40 30.64 10.21
CA GLU A 165 -11.95 30.72 11.58
C GLU A 165 -11.35 29.72 12.58
N GLY A 166 -10.02 29.52 12.51
CA GLY A 166 -9.31 28.59 13.38
C GLY A 166 -9.54 27.10 13.07
N LYS A 167 -10.21 26.77 11.96
CA LYS A 167 -10.48 25.41 11.50
C LYS A 167 -9.81 25.10 10.18
N VAL A 168 -9.49 23.84 9.97
CA VAL A 168 -8.92 23.30 8.74
C VAL A 168 -9.97 22.49 8.00
N PHE A 169 -10.04 22.68 6.67
CA PHE A 169 -10.92 21.90 5.81
C PHE A 169 -10.25 20.58 5.40
N ILE A 170 -10.98 19.49 5.53
CA ILE A 170 -10.60 18.17 5.03
C ILE A 170 -11.77 17.54 4.29
N GLN A 171 -11.44 16.67 3.32
CA GLN A 171 -12.43 15.88 2.57
C GLN A 171 -12.11 14.40 2.63
N ARG A 172 -13.10 13.54 2.38
CA ARG A 172 -12.98 12.09 2.38
C ARG A 172 -13.04 11.57 0.95
N ARG A 173 -11.98 10.90 0.52
CA ARG A 173 -11.87 10.32 -0.82
C ARG A 173 -12.95 9.28 -1.11
N ASN A 174 -13.34 9.18 -2.38
CA ASN A 174 -14.23 8.12 -2.85
C ASN A 174 -13.59 6.75 -2.57
N GLU A 175 -14.41 5.79 -2.15
CA GLU A 175 -13.89 4.45 -1.79
C GLU A 175 -13.28 3.67 -2.97
N LYS A 176 -13.58 4.06 -4.21
CA LYS A 176 -13.04 3.43 -5.42
C LYS A 176 -11.68 3.98 -5.84
N ASP A 177 -11.26 5.10 -5.28
CA ASP A 177 -10.00 5.77 -5.64
C ASP A 177 -8.79 5.15 -4.93
N VAL A 178 -7.61 5.58 -5.36
CA VAL A 178 -6.36 5.34 -4.63
C VAL A 178 -6.50 5.97 -3.25
N TRP A 179 -6.22 5.17 -2.19
CA TRP A 179 -6.44 5.55 -0.78
C TRP A 179 -7.92 5.86 -0.44
N GLY A 180 -8.86 5.20 -1.12
CA GLY A 180 -10.30 5.38 -0.94
C GLY A 180 -10.74 5.30 0.53
N GLY A 181 -11.67 6.16 0.90
CA GLY A 181 -12.22 6.25 2.25
C GLY A 181 -11.33 6.93 3.28
N LEU A 182 -10.08 7.32 2.93
CA LEU A 182 -9.23 8.15 3.77
C LEU A 182 -9.60 9.63 3.64
N TRP A 183 -9.24 10.40 4.66
CA TRP A 183 -9.38 11.86 4.66
C TRP A 183 -8.12 12.50 4.09
N GLU A 184 -8.26 13.66 3.45
CA GLU A 184 -7.14 14.36 2.84
C GLU A 184 -7.36 15.89 2.82
N PHE A 185 -6.29 16.62 2.52
CA PHE A 185 -6.39 18.01 2.10
C PHE A 185 -6.68 18.05 0.59
N PRO A 186 -7.69 18.79 0.12
CA PRO A 186 -8.02 18.86 -1.30
C PRO A 186 -6.85 19.23 -2.19
N GLY A 187 -6.81 18.68 -3.39
CA GLY A 187 -5.76 18.91 -4.38
C GLY A 187 -5.60 17.73 -5.32
N GLY A 188 -4.78 17.89 -6.36
CA GLY A 188 -4.64 16.91 -7.42
C GLY A 188 -3.34 17.00 -8.19
N CYS A 189 -3.34 16.49 -9.41
CA CYS A 189 -2.16 16.47 -10.27
C CYS A 189 -1.92 17.83 -10.92
N VAL A 190 -0.65 18.22 -11.05
CA VAL A 190 -0.25 19.37 -11.85
C VAL A 190 -0.39 19.00 -13.32
N GLU A 191 -1.16 19.77 -14.08
CA GLU A 191 -1.37 19.57 -15.50
C GLU A 191 -0.24 20.14 -16.36
N PRO A 192 -0.07 19.64 -17.60
CA PRO A 192 0.94 20.17 -18.51
C PRO A 192 0.70 21.65 -18.81
N GLY A 193 1.70 22.48 -18.53
CA GLY A 193 1.67 23.91 -18.83
C GLY A 193 1.19 24.81 -17.69
N GLU A 194 0.78 24.26 -16.55
CA GLU A 194 0.47 25.03 -15.35
C GLU A 194 1.59 24.98 -14.31
N THR A 195 1.63 25.96 -13.43
CA THR A 195 2.50 25.92 -12.25
C THR A 195 1.80 25.20 -11.08
N PRO A 196 2.53 24.66 -10.11
CA PRO A 196 1.90 24.06 -8.91
C PRO A 196 0.97 25.02 -8.16
N GLU A 197 1.27 26.32 -8.18
CA GLU A 197 0.43 27.36 -7.57
C GLU A 197 -0.89 27.53 -8.32
N GLN A 198 -0.87 27.44 -9.63
CA GLN A 198 -2.09 27.46 -10.46
C GLN A 198 -2.91 26.19 -10.23
N ALA A 199 -2.24 25.04 -10.21
CA ALA A 199 -2.88 23.74 -9.98
C ALA A 199 -3.66 23.71 -8.66
N VAL A 200 -3.06 24.13 -7.54
CA VAL A 200 -3.74 24.06 -6.24
C VAL A 200 -4.99 24.95 -6.19
N VAL A 201 -4.96 26.10 -6.86
CA VAL A 201 -6.14 27.01 -6.92
C VAL A 201 -7.24 26.44 -7.81
N ARG A 202 -6.86 25.85 -8.97
CA ARG A 202 -7.79 25.16 -9.88
C ARG A 202 -8.48 23.98 -9.18
N GLU A 203 -7.70 23.09 -8.57
CA GLU A 203 -8.20 21.91 -7.88
C GLU A 203 -9.20 22.25 -6.77
N TRP A 204 -8.92 23.28 -5.97
CA TRP A 204 -9.85 23.73 -4.94
C TRP A 204 -11.17 24.26 -5.50
N MET A 205 -11.12 24.89 -6.67
CA MET A 205 -12.34 25.33 -7.35
C MET A 205 -13.13 24.16 -7.94
N GLU A 206 -12.42 23.17 -8.52
CA GLU A 206 -13.03 22.01 -9.17
C GLU A 206 -13.60 21.02 -8.16
N GLU A 207 -12.82 20.67 -7.10
CA GLU A 207 -13.22 19.65 -6.13
C GLU A 207 -14.22 20.18 -5.09
N VAL A 208 -14.02 21.39 -4.61
CA VAL A 208 -14.73 21.95 -3.44
C VAL A 208 -15.62 23.13 -3.79
N GLY A 209 -15.38 23.79 -4.94
CA GLY A 209 -16.10 24.99 -5.34
C GLY A 209 -15.68 26.25 -4.57
N PHE A 210 -14.55 26.23 -3.86
CA PHE A 210 -14.06 27.37 -3.09
C PHE A 210 -13.02 28.17 -3.85
N LYS A 211 -13.20 29.51 -3.88
CA LYS A 211 -12.15 30.42 -4.31
C LYS A 211 -11.13 30.61 -3.18
N VAL A 212 -9.90 30.26 -3.47
CA VAL A 212 -8.80 30.31 -2.51
C VAL A 212 -7.62 31.11 -3.04
N ALA A 213 -6.86 31.73 -2.14
CA ALA A 213 -5.56 32.29 -2.43
C ALA A 213 -4.47 31.65 -1.59
N ILE A 214 -3.30 31.52 -2.19
CA ILE A 214 -2.10 30.99 -1.52
C ILE A 214 -1.59 32.03 -0.53
N VAL A 215 -1.36 31.60 0.71
CA VAL A 215 -0.70 32.40 1.74
C VAL A 215 0.81 32.18 1.69
N ARG A 216 1.23 30.91 1.68
CA ARG A 216 2.65 30.51 1.60
C ARG A 216 2.78 29.02 1.24
N PRO A 217 3.94 28.60 0.71
CA PRO A 217 4.26 27.16 0.66
C PRO A 217 4.47 26.62 2.09
N LEU A 218 4.14 25.34 2.29
CA LEU A 218 4.31 24.64 3.55
C LEU A 218 5.46 23.62 3.47
N ASP A 219 5.32 22.59 2.63
CA ASP A 219 6.28 21.50 2.52
C ASP A 219 6.30 20.89 1.12
N VAL A 220 7.35 20.10 0.82
CA VAL A 220 7.47 19.29 -0.40
C VAL A 220 7.76 17.86 0.00
N ILE A 221 6.73 17.02 -0.03
CA ILE A 221 6.79 15.63 0.44
C ILE A 221 7.02 14.70 -0.74
N ARG A 222 8.10 13.91 -0.67
CA ARG A 222 8.36 12.83 -1.63
C ARG A 222 7.85 11.50 -1.09
N HIS A 223 7.07 10.81 -1.89
CA HIS A 223 6.50 9.52 -1.54
C HIS A 223 6.56 8.55 -2.73
N ASN A 224 6.91 7.29 -2.45
CA ASN A 224 6.90 6.24 -3.46
C ASN A 224 5.70 5.34 -3.22
N TYR A 225 4.86 5.20 -4.22
CA TYR A 225 3.70 4.32 -4.16
C TYR A 225 3.68 3.41 -5.40
N THR A 226 3.93 2.11 -5.20
CA THR A 226 4.05 1.12 -6.28
C THR A 226 5.03 1.56 -7.38
N THR A 227 4.54 1.90 -8.56
CA THR A 227 5.31 2.42 -9.71
C THR A 227 5.31 3.94 -9.80
N TYR A 228 4.69 4.63 -8.86
CA TYR A 228 4.62 6.08 -8.84
C TYR A 228 5.65 6.67 -7.88
N ARG A 229 6.30 7.73 -8.31
CA ARG A 229 7.09 8.63 -7.47
C ARG A 229 6.35 9.96 -7.39
N ILE A 230 5.75 10.23 -6.24
CA ILE A 230 4.91 11.38 -6.00
C ILE A 230 5.74 12.47 -5.35
N THR A 231 5.73 13.67 -5.94
CA THR A 231 6.18 14.90 -5.32
C THR A 231 4.95 15.72 -4.97
N LEU A 232 4.55 15.70 -3.70
CA LEU A 232 3.41 16.48 -3.19
C LEU A 232 3.90 17.85 -2.71
N ARG A 233 3.44 18.92 -3.37
CA ARG A 233 3.69 20.30 -2.94
C ARG A 233 2.50 20.82 -2.15
N CYS A 234 2.76 21.26 -0.95
CA CYS A 234 1.74 21.63 0.01
C CYS A 234 1.73 23.13 0.23
N TYR A 235 0.55 23.73 0.23
CA TYR A 235 0.37 25.16 0.38
C TYR A 235 -0.62 25.48 1.50
N GLN A 236 -0.33 26.54 2.27
CA GLN A 236 -1.33 27.16 3.13
C GLN A 236 -2.20 28.08 2.29
N LEU A 237 -3.50 27.91 2.44
CA LEU A 237 -4.50 28.67 1.72
C LEU A 237 -5.35 29.52 2.67
N ARG A 238 -5.89 30.60 2.14
CA ARG A 238 -6.97 31.38 2.73
C ARG A 238 -8.15 31.44 1.78
N LEU A 239 -9.34 31.53 2.33
CA LEU A 239 -10.56 31.66 1.54
C LEU A 239 -10.66 33.05 0.92
N GLU A 240 -11.11 33.14 -0.32
CA GLU A 240 -11.51 34.39 -0.97
C GLU A 240 -13.04 34.51 -1.00
N GLY A 241 -13.58 35.35 -0.12
CA GLY A 241 -15.02 35.53 0.02
C GLY A 241 -15.62 34.81 1.23
N LYS A 242 -16.95 34.74 1.30
CA LYS A 242 -17.66 34.03 2.37
C LYS A 242 -17.89 32.57 1.94
N PRO A 243 -17.55 31.58 2.77
CA PRO A 243 -17.87 30.18 2.48
C PRO A 243 -19.39 30.00 2.50
N LYS A 244 -19.91 29.20 1.58
CA LYS A 244 -21.30 28.75 1.57
C LYS A 244 -21.59 27.61 2.59
N GLY A 245 -20.73 27.44 3.60
CA GLY A 245 -20.74 26.29 4.50
C GLY A 245 -19.87 25.13 3.99
N CYS A 246 -20.02 23.95 4.57
CA CYS A 246 -19.45 22.73 3.98
C CYS A 246 -20.31 22.33 2.78
N PRO A 247 -19.72 22.05 1.60
CA PRO A 247 -20.49 21.54 0.47
C PRO A 247 -21.21 20.24 0.86
N VAL A 248 -22.42 20.05 0.37
CA VAL A 248 -23.07 18.75 0.53
C VAL A 248 -22.38 17.72 -0.36
N PRO A 249 -22.43 16.41 -0.01
CA PRO A 249 -21.71 15.36 -0.77
C PRO A 249 -21.97 15.38 -2.27
N GLU A 250 -23.17 15.79 -2.69
CA GLU A 250 -23.58 15.90 -4.09
C GLU A 250 -22.90 17.07 -4.83
N GLU A 251 -22.35 18.04 -4.10
CA GLU A 251 -21.63 19.18 -4.64
C GLU A 251 -20.11 18.94 -4.71
N LEU A 252 -19.63 17.83 -4.11
CA LEU A 252 -18.23 17.42 -4.14
C LEU A 252 -17.97 16.58 -5.39
N ALA A 253 -16.99 16.97 -6.21
CA ALA A 253 -16.71 16.28 -7.47
C ALA A 253 -16.12 14.87 -7.24
N GLU A 254 -15.18 14.73 -6.30
CA GLU A 254 -14.39 13.50 -6.08
C GLU A 254 -14.43 12.98 -4.63
N ALA A 255 -15.12 13.65 -3.72
CA ALA A 255 -15.17 13.29 -2.32
C ALA A 255 -16.57 12.85 -1.87
N THR A 256 -16.64 12.02 -0.84
CA THR A 256 -17.89 11.51 -0.27
C THR A 256 -18.35 12.26 0.97
N ALA A 257 -17.49 13.07 1.56
CA ALA A 257 -17.77 13.90 2.73
C ALA A 257 -16.72 14.99 2.87
N CYS A 258 -17.05 16.05 3.58
CA CYS A 258 -16.09 17.07 4.03
C CYS A 258 -16.37 17.53 5.44
N GLN A 259 -15.36 18.11 6.10
CA GLN A 259 -15.49 18.66 7.45
C GLN A 259 -14.53 19.83 7.67
N TRP A 260 -14.97 20.77 8.52
CA TRP A 260 -14.12 21.75 9.17
C TRP A 260 -13.75 21.24 10.56
N ILE A 261 -12.48 20.99 10.80
CA ILE A 261 -11.97 20.42 12.04
C ILE A 261 -11.04 21.41 12.74
N ALA A 262 -10.92 21.32 14.05
CA ALA A 262 -9.84 22.02 14.73
C ALA A 262 -8.49 21.38 14.36
N PRO A 263 -7.41 22.16 14.15
CA PRO A 263 -6.12 21.61 13.72
C PRO A 263 -5.62 20.45 14.57
N GLN A 264 -5.76 20.53 15.88
CA GLN A 264 -5.36 19.50 16.83
C GLN A 264 -6.14 18.17 16.71
N ASP A 265 -7.32 18.19 16.08
CA ASP A 265 -8.16 17.00 15.91
C ASP A 265 -7.73 16.16 14.69
N ILE A 266 -6.75 16.64 13.89
CA ILE A 266 -6.29 15.95 12.67
C ILE A 266 -5.78 14.54 12.93
N GLU A 267 -5.28 14.25 14.12
CA GLU A 267 -4.81 12.92 14.51
C GLU A 267 -5.93 11.86 14.53
N ALA A 268 -7.16 12.28 14.80
CA ALA A 268 -8.33 11.38 14.82
C ALA A 268 -8.75 10.91 13.41
N PHE A 269 -8.27 11.56 12.36
CA PHE A 269 -8.65 11.26 10.98
C PHE A 269 -7.60 10.38 10.30
N PRO A 270 -7.99 9.27 9.66
CA PRO A 270 -7.07 8.44 8.87
C PRO A 270 -6.69 9.17 7.58
N LEU A 271 -5.43 9.57 7.45
CA LEU A 271 -4.88 10.26 6.28
C LEU A 271 -3.97 9.34 5.46
N PRO A 272 -3.85 9.54 4.12
CA PRO A 272 -2.76 8.95 3.34
C PRO A 272 -1.40 9.35 3.90
N ALA A 273 -0.39 8.49 3.74
CA ALA A 273 0.94 8.71 4.31
C ALA A 273 1.57 10.07 3.96
N PRO A 274 1.45 10.62 2.73
CA PRO A 274 1.95 11.97 2.44
C PRO A 274 1.25 13.07 3.23
N HIS A 275 -0.09 13.00 3.33
CA HIS A 275 -0.88 13.98 4.08
C HIS A 275 -0.65 13.88 5.59
N ARG A 276 -0.43 12.65 6.11
CA ARG A 276 -0.04 12.46 7.51
C ARG A 276 1.31 13.11 7.79
N LYS A 277 2.31 12.90 6.92
CA LYS A 277 3.62 13.57 7.05
C LYS A 277 3.50 15.10 7.04
N LEU A 278 2.61 15.64 6.20
CA LEU A 278 2.34 17.09 6.20
C LEU A 278 1.79 17.53 7.55
N ALA A 279 0.79 16.80 8.08
CA ALA A 279 0.18 17.16 9.37
C ALA A 279 1.20 17.06 10.52
N ASP A 280 2.04 16.02 10.53
CA ASP A 280 3.04 15.79 11.58
C ASP A 280 4.20 16.83 11.54
N ASN A 281 4.52 17.38 10.36
CA ASN A 281 5.63 18.32 10.18
C ASN A 281 5.20 19.81 10.18
N CYS A 282 3.90 20.08 10.15
CA CYS A 282 3.40 21.44 9.94
C CYS A 282 2.91 22.07 11.25
N SER A 283 3.52 23.16 11.67
CA SER A 283 3.16 23.90 12.88
C SER A 283 1.71 24.43 12.90
N LEU A 284 0.99 24.38 11.79
CA LEU A 284 -0.44 24.69 11.77
C LEU A 284 -1.28 23.71 12.59
N PHE A 285 -0.77 22.50 12.84
CA PHE A 285 -1.43 21.42 13.57
C PHE A 285 -0.90 21.25 14.99
N ASP A 286 0.14 21.99 15.38
CA ASP A 286 0.67 22.00 16.74
C ASP A 286 -0.39 22.55 17.69
N ASN A 287 -0.54 21.89 18.83
CA ASN A 287 -1.50 22.30 19.85
C ASN A 287 -1.04 23.66 20.43
N PRO A 288 -1.83 24.74 20.37
CA PRO A 288 -1.44 26.01 20.97
C PRO A 288 -1.29 25.97 22.50
N ALA A 289 -1.62 24.85 23.14
CA ALA A 289 -1.50 24.66 24.60
C ALA A 289 -0.10 24.19 25.05
N SER A 290 0.88 24.00 24.16
CA SER A 290 2.25 23.56 24.54
C SER A 290 3.29 24.70 24.50
N GLY A 291 2.85 25.93 24.47
CA GLY A 291 3.69 27.15 24.46
C GLY A 291 3.32 28.11 25.57
N GLU A 292 3.55 27.74 26.83
CA GLU A 292 3.82 28.65 27.96
C GLU A 292 4.95 28.06 28.82
#